data_b2c750d985736f598db3e3cf56bb6b38
#
_entry.id   b2c750d985736f598db3e3cf56bb6b38
#
_cell.length_a   1.000
_cell.length_b   1.000
_cell.length_c   1.000
_cell.angle_alpha   90.00
_cell.angle_beta   90.00
_cell.angle_gamma   90.00
#
_symmetry.space_group_name_H-M   'P 1'
#
loop_
_entity.id
_entity.type
_entity.pdbx_description
1 polymer ?
#
loop_
_entity_poly.entity_id
_entity_poly.type
_entity_poly.pdbx_seq_one_letter_code
_entity_poly.pdbx_strand_id
1 'polypeptide(L)'
;MGAGHLSVEYDPRPTAAAQARTQVRRQLEKWGLLDQTDTAELLVSELVTNALVHAESRLRLTLTAAHGVLRCEVSDTDGRPPRVRRVTGISESGRGMFLVDALAGRWGCQEDGPGKTVWFELGTCGAGGCGGPPA
;
A
#
# COMPACT_ATOMS: atom_id res chain seq x y z
N MET A 1 -21.02 5.80 -5.32
CA MET A 1 -20.46 5.18 -4.61
C MET A 1 -19.73 5.76 -3.57
N GLY A 2 -19.81 5.62 -2.62
CA GLY A 2 -19.32 6.32 -1.54
C GLY A 2 -17.93 6.00 -1.17
N ALA A 3 -17.55 6.39 -0.03
CA ALA A 3 -16.25 6.12 0.49
C ALA A 3 -16.23 4.74 1.10
N GLY A 4 -15.08 4.17 1.17
CA GLY A 4 -14.91 2.89 1.81
C GLY A 4 -13.65 2.90 2.63
N HIS A 5 -13.60 2.02 3.62
CA HIS A 5 -12.45 1.94 4.50
C HIS A 5 -12.31 0.51 5.01
N LEU A 6 -11.11 0.01 5.00
CA LEU A 6 -10.81 -1.31 5.53
C LEU A 6 -9.45 -1.27 6.19
N SER A 7 -9.31 -1.92 7.33
CA SER A 7 -8.01 -2.03 7.99
C SER A 7 -7.86 -3.46 8.50
N VAL A 8 -6.75 -4.10 8.17
CA VAL A 8 -6.51 -5.49 8.53
C VAL A 8 -5.06 -5.63 8.98
N GLU A 9 -4.82 -6.45 9.97
CA GLU A 9 -3.46 -6.71 10.43
C GLU A 9 -3.02 -8.10 10.05
N TYR A 10 -1.74 -8.25 9.78
CA TYR A 10 -1.14 -9.52 9.41
C TYR A 10 0.11 -9.78 10.23
N ASP A 11 0.37 -11.03 10.51
CA ASP A 11 1.65 -11.41 11.09
C ASP A 11 2.74 -11.17 10.06
N PRO A 12 3.94 -10.85 10.49
CA PRO A 12 5.03 -10.56 9.55
C PRO A 12 5.63 -11.84 8.99
N ARG A 13 4.90 -12.49 8.15
CA ARG A 13 5.31 -13.75 7.52
C ARG A 13 5.26 -13.59 6.02
N PRO A 14 6.01 -14.42 5.31
CA PRO A 14 5.99 -14.32 3.84
C PRO A 14 4.60 -14.45 3.24
N THR A 15 3.71 -15.20 3.89
CA THR A 15 2.36 -15.36 3.37
C THR A 15 1.55 -14.08 3.46
N ALA A 16 2.02 -13.09 4.20
CA ALA A 16 1.27 -11.84 4.34
C ALA A 16 1.03 -11.18 2.99
N ALA A 17 1.98 -11.25 2.08
CA ALA A 17 1.80 -10.61 0.77
C ALA A 17 0.63 -11.25 0.01
N ALA A 18 0.56 -12.58 0.03
CA ALA A 18 -0.53 -13.25 -0.66
C ALA A 18 -1.87 -12.97 0.02
N GLN A 19 -1.88 -12.93 1.34
CA GLN A 19 -3.09 -12.62 2.08
C GLN A 19 -3.57 -11.22 1.77
N ALA A 20 -2.64 -10.28 1.69
CA ALA A 20 -2.99 -8.90 1.38
C ALA A 20 -3.55 -8.78 -0.03
N ARG A 21 -2.97 -9.48 -0.99
CA ARG A 21 -3.49 -9.43 -2.36
C ARG A 21 -4.93 -9.93 -2.41
N THR A 22 -5.20 -11.03 -1.71
CA THR A 22 -6.55 -11.57 -1.69
C THR A 22 -7.52 -10.59 -1.05
N GLN A 23 -7.09 -9.96 0.04
CA GLN A 23 -7.94 -9.02 0.73
C GLN A 23 -8.25 -7.80 -0.15
N VAL A 24 -7.23 -7.31 -0.85
CA VAL A 24 -7.42 -6.17 -1.74
C VAL A 24 -8.40 -6.51 -2.84
N ARG A 25 -8.24 -7.66 -3.47
CA ARG A 25 -9.14 -8.05 -4.55
C ARG A 25 -10.57 -8.11 -4.08
N ARG A 26 -10.79 -8.75 -2.96
CA ARG A 26 -12.16 -8.89 -2.43
C ARG A 26 -12.76 -7.54 -2.11
N GLN A 27 -11.97 -6.66 -1.52
CA GLN A 27 -12.50 -5.38 -1.11
C GLN A 27 -12.79 -4.49 -2.31
N LEU A 28 -11.93 -4.52 -3.31
CA LEU A 28 -12.17 -3.70 -4.49
C LEU A 28 -13.37 -4.22 -5.28
N GLU A 29 -13.59 -5.52 -5.26
CA GLU A 29 -14.79 -6.05 -5.88
C GLU A 29 -16.03 -5.55 -5.17
N LYS A 30 -16.00 -5.54 -3.84
CA LYS A 30 -17.14 -5.04 -3.09
C LYS A 30 -17.39 -3.58 -3.35
N TRP A 31 -16.36 -2.81 -3.56
CA TRP A 31 -16.49 -1.38 -3.78
C TRP A 31 -16.74 -1.04 -5.25
N GLY A 32 -16.69 -2.04 -6.12
CA GLY A 32 -16.93 -1.77 -7.54
C GLY A 32 -15.75 -1.15 -8.25
N LEU A 33 -14.55 -1.36 -7.75
CA LEU A 33 -13.36 -0.73 -8.31
C LEU A 33 -12.52 -1.75 -9.08
N LEU A 34 -13.16 -2.51 -9.93
CA LEU A 34 -12.49 -3.60 -10.60
C LEU A 34 -11.36 -3.16 -11.52
N ASP A 35 -11.46 -1.98 -12.07
CA ASP A 35 -10.43 -1.51 -12.98
C ASP A 35 -9.08 -1.36 -12.32
N GLN A 36 -9.07 -1.17 -11.01
CA GLN A 36 -7.83 -0.96 -10.31
C GLN A 36 -7.29 -2.21 -9.64
N THR A 37 -8.00 -3.32 -9.74
CA THR A 37 -7.65 -4.49 -8.96
C THR A 37 -6.26 -5.02 -9.24
N ASP A 38 -5.93 -5.20 -10.51
CA ASP A 38 -4.63 -5.80 -10.82
C ASP A 38 -3.48 -4.92 -10.38
N THR A 39 -3.60 -3.63 -10.64
CA THR A 39 -2.55 -2.71 -10.24
C THR A 39 -2.45 -2.65 -8.72
N ALA A 40 -3.58 -2.57 -8.05
CA ALA A 40 -3.58 -2.49 -6.60
C ALA A 40 -2.97 -3.74 -5.97
N GLU A 41 -3.31 -4.90 -6.49
CA GLU A 41 -2.73 -6.14 -5.97
C GLU A 41 -1.22 -6.15 -6.12
N LEU A 42 -0.74 -5.75 -7.27
CA LEU A 42 0.69 -5.72 -7.50
C LEU A 42 1.37 -4.77 -6.53
N LEU A 43 0.85 -3.56 -6.42
CA LEU A 43 1.50 -2.57 -5.59
C LEU A 43 1.41 -2.88 -4.11
N VAL A 44 0.28 -3.42 -3.65
CA VAL A 44 0.16 -3.82 -2.25
C VAL A 44 1.15 -4.94 -1.95
N SER A 45 1.30 -5.87 -2.87
CA SER A 45 2.27 -6.94 -2.69
C SER A 45 3.67 -6.38 -2.51
N GLU A 46 4.01 -5.36 -3.30
CA GLU A 46 5.33 -4.75 -3.19
C GLU A 46 5.49 -4.03 -1.86
N LEU A 47 4.47 -3.33 -1.41
CA LEU A 47 4.55 -2.66 -0.12
C LEU A 47 4.69 -3.64 1.03
N VAL A 48 3.94 -4.73 0.99
CA VAL A 48 4.02 -5.72 2.05
C VAL A 48 5.37 -6.41 2.04
N THR A 49 5.85 -6.77 0.86
CA THR A 49 7.15 -7.42 0.75
C THR A 49 8.25 -6.49 1.27
N ASN A 50 8.17 -5.23 0.90
CA ASN A 50 9.13 -4.26 1.38
C ASN A 50 9.08 -4.13 2.90
N ALA A 51 7.89 -4.10 3.45
CA ALA A 51 7.76 -4.00 4.89
C ALA A 51 8.29 -5.24 5.60
N LEU A 52 8.12 -6.41 5.02
CA LEU A 52 8.58 -7.64 5.66
C LEU A 52 10.09 -7.68 5.81
N VAL A 53 10.80 -6.97 4.97
CA VAL A 53 12.25 -6.95 5.08
C VAL A 53 12.67 -6.32 6.39
N HIS A 54 11.91 -5.37 6.89
CA HIS A 54 12.31 -4.62 8.06
C HIS A 54 11.43 -4.83 9.28
N ALA A 55 10.19 -5.27 9.08
CA ALA A 55 9.27 -5.36 10.19
C ALA A 55 9.52 -6.60 11.01
N GLU A 56 9.39 -6.46 12.31
CA GLU A 56 9.48 -7.58 13.19
C GLU A 56 8.20 -7.72 14.01
N SER A 57 7.20 -6.96 13.66
CA SER A 57 5.93 -7.02 14.32
C SER A 57 4.85 -7.03 13.27
N ARG A 58 3.62 -7.02 13.71
CA ARG A 58 2.50 -7.12 12.79
C ARG A 58 2.46 -5.94 11.84
N LEU A 59 1.93 -6.19 10.68
CA LEU A 59 1.74 -5.16 9.66
C LEU A 59 0.27 -4.82 9.59
N ARG A 60 -0.03 -3.58 9.30
CA ARG A 60 -1.41 -3.15 9.09
C ARG A 60 -1.59 -2.66 7.67
N LEU A 61 -2.56 -3.24 6.99
CA LEU A 61 -2.95 -2.78 5.67
C LEU A 61 -4.21 -1.95 5.82
N THR A 62 -4.22 -0.75 5.30
CA THR A 62 -5.39 0.10 5.32
C THR A 62 -5.72 0.50 3.89
N LEU A 63 -6.98 0.29 3.51
CA LEU A 63 -7.48 0.70 2.21
C LEU A 63 -8.55 1.76 2.43
N THR A 64 -8.49 2.80 1.67
CA THR A 64 -9.49 3.86 1.72
C THR A 64 -9.86 4.24 0.30
N ALA A 65 -11.13 4.33 0.02
CA ALA A 65 -11.60 4.75 -1.28
C ALA A 65 -12.55 5.93 -1.11
N ALA A 66 -12.26 7.02 -1.78
CA ALA A 66 -13.10 8.20 -1.70
C ALA A 66 -12.72 9.15 -2.82
N HIS A 67 -13.72 9.84 -3.32
CA HIS A 67 -13.50 10.91 -4.28
C HIS A 67 -12.67 10.47 -5.51
N GLY A 68 -12.89 9.26 -5.94
CA GLY A 68 -12.18 8.77 -7.13
C GLY A 68 -10.75 8.35 -6.87
N VAL A 69 -10.38 8.18 -5.62
CA VAL A 69 -9.01 7.79 -5.30
C VAL A 69 -9.03 6.59 -4.39
N LEU A 70 -8.22 5.60 -4.71
CA LEU A 70 -7.98 4.47 -3.84
C LEU A 70 -6.63 4.71 -3.17
N ARG A 71 -6.60 4.68 -1.86
CA ARG A 71 -5.36 4.83 -1.10
C ARG A 71 -5.09 3.55 -0.35
N CYS A 72 -3.87 3.07 -0.44
CA CYS A 72 -3.44 1.89 0.28
C CYS A 72 -2.26 2.25 1.15
N GLU A 73 -2.27 1.79 2.39
CA GLU A 73 -1.17 2.06 3.32
C GLU A 73 -0.76 0.76 3.96
N VAL A 74 0.53 0.56 4.13
CA VAL A 74 1.05 -0.56 4.90
C VAL A 74 1.90 0.03 6.00
N SER A 75 1.51 -0.23 7.24
CA SER A 75 2.18 0.31 8.41
C SER A 75 2.81 -0.80 9.22
N ASP A 76 3.96 -0.49 9.79
CA ASP A 76 4.65 -1.37 10.71
C ASP A 76 4.17 -1.01 12.11
N THR A 77 3.69 -1.96 12.85
CA THR A 77 3.18 -1.67 14.18
C THR A 77 4.23 -1.92 15.26
N ASP A 78 5.48 -2.10 14.86
CA ASP A 78 6.54 -2.32 15.80
C ASP A 78 6.78 -1.05 16.60
N GLY A 79 6.80 -1.15 17.90
CA GLY A 79 7.03 0.02 18.71
C GLY A 79 8.49 0.36 18.91
N ARG A 80 9.39 -0.31 18.22
CA ARG A 80 10.79 -0.03 18.41
C ARG A 80 11.21 1.20 17.62
N PRO A 81 12.23 1.90 18.09
CA PRO A 81 12.67 3.10 17.39
C PRO A 81 13.17 2.78 16.00
N PRO A 82 13.05 3.71 15.09
CA PRO A 82 13.60 3.50 13.77
C PRO A 82 15.09 3.32 13.83
N ARG A 83 15.63 2.62 12.89
CA ARG A 83 17.05 2.42 12.83
C ARG A 83 17.61 3.03 11.59
N VAL A 84 18.90 3.11 11.56
CA VAL A 84 19.57 3.68 10.41
C VAL A 84 19.17 2.98 9.12
N ARG A 85 18.91 1.71 9.20
CA ARG A 85 18.60 0.94 8.03
C ARG A 85 17.41 1.45 7.24
N ARG A 86 16.62 2.29 7.83
CA ARG A 86 15.41 2.71 7.18
C ARG A 86 15.66 3.32 5.81
N VAL A 87 16.70 4.06 5.70
CA VAL A 87 16.98 4.68 4.42
C VAL A 87 17.45 3.64 3.44
N THR A 88 18.32 2.80 3.91
CA THR A 88 18.84 1.76 3.10
C THR A 88 17.75 0.83 2.64
N GLY A 89 16.80 0.59 3.52
CA GLY A 89 15.73 -0.31 3.17
C GLY A 89 14.99 0.12 1.94
N ILE A 90 14.62 1.37 1.88
CA ILE A 90 13.91 1.83 0.71
C ILE A 90 14.81 1.75 -0.51
N SER A 91 16.04 2.14 -0.37
CA SER A 91 16.95 2.12 -1.49
C SER A 91 17.21 0.73 -1.98
N GLU A 92 17.39 -0.18 -1.06
CA GLU A 92 17.71 -1.52 -1.46
C GLU A 92 16.53 -2.26 -2.01
N SER A 93 15.36 -1.87 -1.58
CA SER A 93 14.17 -2.47 -2.07
C SER A 93 13.66 -1.72 -3.26
N GLY A 94 14.53 -1.02 -3.90
CA GLY A 94 14.14 -0.11 -4.95
C GLY A 94 13.32 -0.72 -6.05
N ARG A 95 13.44 -2.01 -6.28
CA ARG A 95 12.64 -2.59 -7.33
C ARG A 95 11.16 -2.51 -7.01
N GLY A 96 10.80 -2.84 -5.77
CA GLY A 96 9.42 -2.73 -5.38
C GLY A 96 8.95 -1.31 -5.43
N MET A 97 9.72 -0.42 -4.88
CA MET A 97 9.32 0.98 -4.90
C MET A 97 9.36 1.55 -6.31
N PHE A 98 10.19 0.99 -7.16
CA PHE A 98 10.22 1.41 -8.53
C PHE A 98 8.87 1.14 -9.21
N LEU A 99 8.27 -0.02 -8.97
CA LEU A 99 6.97 -0.31 -9.53
C LEU A 99 5.91 0.62 -8.94
N VAL A 100 5.97 0.89 -7.67
CA VAL A 100 5.04 1.80 -7.05
C VAL A 100 5.18 3.19 -7.68
N ASP A 101 6.42 3.63 -7.84
CA ASP A 101 6.67 4.94 -8.43
C ASP A 101 6.16 5.01 -9.86
N ALA A 102 6.32 3.91 -10.60
CA ALA A 102 5.93 3.91 -12.00
C ALA A 102 4.42 3.83 -12.20
N LEU A 103 3.72 3.14 -11.31
CA LEU A 103 2.32 2.82 -11.55
C LEU A 103 1.35 3.58 -10.67
N ALA A 104 1.80 4.08 -9.53
CA ALA A 104 0.90 4.81 -8.65
C ALA A 104 0.79 6.25 -9.09
N GLY A 105 -0.34 6.85 -8.81
CA GLY A 105 -0.49 8.27 -9.06
C GLY A 105 0.34 9.08 -8.09
N ARG A 106 0.36 8.65 -6.85
CA ARG A 106 1.15 9.28 -5.81
C ARG A 106 1.59 8.21 -4.84
N TRP A 107 2.68 8.41 -4.17
CA TRP A 107 3.10 7.50 -3.12
C TRP A 107 4.04 8.23 -2.16
N GLY A 108 4.22 7.67 -1.01
CA GLY A 108 5.13 8.27 -0.04
C GLY A 108 5.44 7.33 1.09
N CYS A 109 6.29 7.79 1.96
CA CYS A 109 6.70 7.04 3.12
C CYS A 109 6.82 8.03 4.26
N GLN A 110 6.24 7.69 5.41
CA GLN A 110 6.40 8.55 6.58
C GLN A 110 6.71 7.71 7.79
N GLU A 111 7.51 8.27 8.65
CA GLU A 111 7.85 7.63 9.90
C GLU A 111 7.03 8.30 10.99
N ASP A 112 6.20 7.51 11.66
CA ASP A 112 5.34 8.04 12.69
C ASP A 112 5.82 7.52 14.01
N GLY A 113 6.69 8.26 14.67
CA GLY A 113 7.25 7.79 15.91
C GLY A 113 8.03 6.51 15.65
N PRO A 114 7.71 5.45 16.34
CA PRO A 114 8.46 4.21 16.19
C PRO A 114 8.12 3.45 14.92
N GLY A 115 7.02 3.75 14.30
CA GLY A 115 6.59 2.97 13.14
C GLY A 115 6.84 3.68 11.84
N LYS A 116 6.49 3.01 10.76
CA LYS A 116 6.65 3.55 9.44
C LYS A 116 5.44 3.17 8.61
N THR A 117 4.97 4.09 7.80
CA THR A 117 3.87 3.85 6.89
C THR A 117 4.31 4.15 5.48
N VAL A 118 4.11 3.21 4.58
CA VAL A 118 4.35 3.43 3.16
C VAL A 118 2.98 3.36 2.48
N TRP A 119 2.71 4.27 1.59
CA TRP A 119 1.38 4.35 1.00
C TRP A 119 1.45 4.69 -0.49
N PHE A 120 0.38 4.37 -1.21
CA PHE A 120 0.22 4.83 -2.57
C PHE A 120 -1.24 5.17 -2.84
N GLU A 121 -1.47 5.94 -3.88
CA GLU A 121 -2.81 6.29 -4.32
C GLU A 121 -2.95 6.02 -5.80
N LEU A 122 -4.11 5.52 -6.18
CA LEU A 122 -4.45 5.29 -7.58
C LEU A 122 -5.75 6.03 -7.88
N GLY A 123 -5.82 6.64 -9.03
CA GLY A 123 -7.07 7.20 -9.48
C GLY A 123 -8.03 6.09 -9.79
N THR A 124 -9.27 6.24 -9.39
CA THR A 124 -10.26 5.21 -9.61
C THR A 124 -11.31 5.63 -10.62
N CYS A 125 -11.14 6.74 -11.27
CA CYS A 125 -12.08 7.16 -12.26
C CYS A 125 -11.88 6.30 -13.46
N GLY A 126 -12.87 5.94 -14.08
CA GLY A 126 -12.70 5.19 -15.27
C GLY A 126 -12.19 6.03 -16.34
N ALA A 127 -12.57 5.69 -17.43
CA ALA A 127 -12.24 6.27 -18.62
C ALA A 127 -11.73 7.62 -18.61
N GLY A 128 -10.58 7.77 -18.38
CA GLY A 128 -9.98 9.00 -18.58
C GLY A 128 -10.38 10.12 -17.74
N GLY A 129 -11.29 9.90 -16.96
CA GLY A 129 -11.73 10.99 -16.19
C GLY A 129 -10.72 11.54 -15.28
N CYS A 130 -9.93 10.73 -14.69
CA CYS A 130 -9.05 11.22 -13.74
C CYS A 130 -7.75 11.42 -14.25
N GLY A 131 -7.63 11.52 -15.26
CA GLY A 131 -6.54 11.65 -15.72
C GLY A 131 -5.41 12.05 -15.04
N GLY A 132 -4.77 12.45 -15.14
CA GLY A 132 -3.61 12.73 -14.82
C GLY A 132 -3.29 13.01 -13.51
N PRO A 133 -2.13 13.05 -13.19
CA PRO A 133 -1.68 13.34 -11.93
C PRO A 133 -2.00 14.71 -11.62
N PRO A 134 -2.15 14.93 -10.44
CA PRO A 134 -2.40 16.19 -9.99
C PRO A 134 -1.16 16.85 -10.19
N ALA A 135 -0.81 17.38 -10.68
CA ALA A 135 0.42 18.00 -10.89
C ALA A 135 1.00 18.56 -9.75
#